data_25ebd586090012f645bbd0217934bd32
#
_entry.id   25ebd586090012f645bbd0217934bd32
#
_cell.length_a   1.000
_cell.length_b   1.000
_cell.length_c   1.000
_cell.angle_alpha   90.00
_cell.angle_beta   90.00
_cell.angle_gamma   90.00
#
_symmetry.space_group_name_H-M   'P 1'
#
loop_
_entity.id
_entity.type
_entity.pdbx_description
1 polymer ?
#
loop_
_entity_poly.entity_id
_entity_poly.type
_entity_poly.pdbx_seq_one_letter_code
_entity_poly.pdbx_strand_id
1 'polypeptide(L)'
;MNIKSRSDRHVLLADLAFPESPRWHDGRLWISDWGANEVIAVDLAGRSEVVARVQSFPMCIDHLPDGRLLIVSSADRRLLRQEPDGSLVAHADLASLGEHPWNDIVVDGRGNAYVNNIGFDFPGVSSRRASSPW
;
A
#
# COMPACT_ATOMS: atom_id res chain seq x y z
N MET A 1 -25.80 2.33 13.53
CA MET A 1 -24.98 2.92 12.43
C MET A 1 -25.90 3.72 11.52
N ASN A 2 -25.70 5.01 11.44
CA ASN A 2 -26.53 5.87 10.57
C ASN A 2 -25.96 5.79 9.15
N ILE A 3 -26.60 5.01 8.28
CA ILE A 3 -26.24 4.98 6.86
C ILE A 3 -26.75 6.28 6.24
N LYS A 4 -25.86 7.21 5.94
CA LYS A 4 -26.18 8.44 5.23
C LYS A 4 -26.88 8.13 3.90
N SER A 5 -27.86 8.93 3.56
CA SER A 5 -28.61 8.76 2.31
C SER A 5 -27.67 8.89 1.09
N ARG A 6 -28.12 8.40 -0.05
CA ARG A 6 -27.34 8.46 -1.31
C ARG A 6 -26.99 9.88 -1.73
N SER A 7 -27.77 10.87 -1.29
CA SER A 7 -27.56 12.29 -1.53
C SER A 7 -26.38 12.90 -0.77
N ASP A 8 -25.91 12.21 0.30
CA ASP A 8 -24.80 12.70 1.13
C ASP A 8 -23.44 12.19 0.68
N ARG A 9 -23.38 11.46 -0.45
CA ARG A 9 -22.15 10.91 -0.99
C ARG A 9 -21.56 11.87 -2.02
N HIS A 10 -20.26 12.08 -1.94
CA HIS A 10 -19.52 12.83 -2.95
C HIS A 10 -18.22 12.09 -3.27
N VAL A 11 -17.72 12.31 -4.49
CA VAL A 11 -16.44 11.76 -4.92
C VAL A 11 -15.33 12.62 -4.33
N LEU A 12 -14.45 12.00 -3.55
CA LEU A 12 -13.31 12.66 -2.93
C LEU A 12 -12.12 12.74 -3.89
N LEU A 13 -11.87 11.66 -4.61
CA LEU A 13 -10.79 11.54 -5.59
C LEU A 13 -11.26 10.64 -6.73
N ALA A 14 -10.91 10.98 -7.96
CA ALA A 14 -11.24 10.24 -9.18
C ALA A 14 -9.96 9.89 -9.97
N ASP A 15 -10.14 9.16 -11.06
CA ASP A 15 -9.09 8.84 -12.04
C ASP A 15 -7.96 7.97 -11.48
N LEU A 16 -8.25 7.15 -10.47
CA LEU A 16 -7.35 6.13 -9.97
C LEU A 16 -7.37 4.91 -10.91
N ALA A 17 -6.22 4.27 -11.10
CA ALA A 17 -6.10 3.15 -12.04
C ALA A 17 -6.60 1.84 -11.42
N PHE A 18 -6.17 1.52 -10.19
CA PHE A 18 -6.63 0.35 -9.44
C PHE A 18 -6.44 0.58 -7.94
N PRO A 19 -7.36 1.34 -7.29
CA PRO A 19 -7.21 1.70 -5.88
C PRO A 19 -7.56 0.54 -4.95
N GLU A 20 -6.71 0.32 -3.97
CA GLU A 20 -6.85 -0.71 -2.94
C GLU A 20 -6.29 -0.25 -1.60
N SER A 21 -6.53 -1.03 -0.55
CA SER A 21 -5.94 -0.82 0.77
C SER A 21 -6.20 0.58 1.36
N PRO A 22 -7.47 1.02 1.44
CA PRO A 22 -7.77 2.33 2.02
C PRO A 22 -7.45 2.34 3.52
N ARG A 23 -6.73 3.35 3.97
CA ARG A 23 -6.41 3.58 5.38
C ARG A 23 -6.65 5.04 5.75
N TRP A 24 -7.37 5.27 6.82
CA TRP A 24 -7.51 6.61 7.39
C TRP A 24 -6.38 6.86 8.37
N HIS A 25 -5.56 7.87 8.10
CA HIS A 25 -4.43 8.20 8.94
C HIS A 25 -4.14 9.70 8.87
N ASP A 26 -3.96 10.32 10.04
CA ASP A 26 -3.57 11.72 10.19
C ASP A 26 -4.43 12.69 9.35
N GLY A 27 -5.76 12.53 9.44
CA GLY A 27 -6.72 13.42 8.77
C GLY A 27 -6.84 13.22 7.27
N ARG A 28 -6.24 12.16 6.71
CA ARG A 28 -6.28 11.85 5.29
C ARG A 28 -6.63 10.39 5.02
N LEU A 29 -7.22 10.15 3.86
CA LEU A 29 -7.38 8.81 3.31
C LEU A 29 -6.12 8.46 2.49
N TRP A 30 -5.49 7.35 2.85
CA TRP A 30 -4.33 6.80 2.16
C TRP A 30 -4.78 5.60 1.33
N ILE A 31 -4.30 5.52 0.11
CA ILE A 31 -4.73 4.52 -0.88
C ILE A 31 -3.49 4.01 -1.61
N SER A 32 -3.42 2.69 -1.82
CA SER A 32 -2.47 2.09 -2.75
C SER A 32 -3.11 2.01 -4.13
N ASP A 33 -2.59 2.73 -5.11
CA ASP A 33 -3.02 2.59 -6.51
C ASP A 33 -2.11 1.60 -7.23
N TRP A 34 -2.57 0.37 -7.31
CA TRP A 34 -1.80 -0.73 -7.90
C TRP A 34 -1.51 -0.50 -9.38
N GLY A 35 -2.45 0.10 -10.11
CA GLY A 35 -2.29 0.33 -11.53
C GLY A 35 -1.27 1.41 -11.86
N ALA A 36 -1.14 2.40 -10.99
CA ALA A 36 -0.19 3.50 -11.14
C ALA A 36 1.15 3.27 -10.42
N ASN A 37 1.28 2.22 -9.61
CA ASN A 37 2.43 1.96 -8.74
C ASN A 37 2.69 3.09 -7.73
N GLU A 38 1.63 3.64 -7.18
CA GLU A 38 1.68 4.80 -6.29
C GLU A 38 0.91 4.56 -4.99
N VAL A 39 1.37 5.21 -3.93
CA VAL A 39 0.58 5.42 -2.72
C VAL A 39 0.19 6.90 -2.68
N ILE A 40 -1.10 7.15 -2.51
CA ILE A 40 -1.70 8.48 -2.58
C ILE A 40 -2.35 8.79 -1.24
N ALA A 41 -2.22 10.03 -0.77
CA ALA A 41 -2.98 10.54 0.37
C ALA A 41 -3.86 11.70 -0.07
N VAL A 42 -5.12 11.71 0.35
CA VAL A 42 -6.10 12.74 0.02
C VAL A 42 -6.83 13.23 1.27
N ASP A 43 -6.97 14.54 1.43
CA ASP A 43 -7.75 15.14 2.53
C ASP A 43 -9.25 15.25 2.17
N LEU A 44 -10.06 15.65 3.15
CA LEU A 44 -11.50 15.80 2.95
C LEU A 44 -11.90 16.96 2.02
N ALA A 45 -10.97 17.85 1.67
CA ALA A 45 -11.17 18.88 0.66
C ALA A 45 -10.83 18.40 -0.76
N GLY A 46 -10.39 17.15 -0.92
CA GLY A 46 -10.03 16.57 -2.20
C GLY A 46 -8.60 16.90 -2.65
N ARG A 47 -7.78 17.48 -1.78
CA ARG A 47 -6.38 17.75 -2.10
C ARG A 47 -5.57 16.48 -1.92
N SER A 48 -4.95 16.02 -2.99
CA SER A 48 -4.19 14.76 -3.02
C SER A 48 -2.72 14.99 -3.33
N GLU A 49 -1.90 14.07 -2.86
CA GLU A 49 -0.49 13.99 -3.22
C GLU A 49 -0.06 12.53 -3.37
N VAL A 50 0.89 12.27 -4.27
CA VAL A 50 1.59 11.00 -4.33
C VAL A 50 2.65 10.99 -3.25
N VAL A 51 2.47 10.15 -2.23
CA VAL A 51 3.37 10.08 -1.08
C VAL A 51 4.51 9.09 -1.27
N ALA A 52 4.33 8.10 -2.15
CA ALA A 52 5.36 7.12 -2.48
C ALA A 52 5.12 6.53 -3.87
N ARG A 53 6.21 6.13 -4.53
CA ARG A 53 6.18 5.32 -5.76
C ARG A 53 6.94 4.02 -5.53
N VAL A 54 6.31 2.90 -5.89
CA VAL A 54 6.86 1.55 -5.70
C VAL A 54 6.76 0.78 -7.00
N GLN A 55 7.86 0.64 -7.72
CA GLN A 55 7.87 0.00 -9.03
C GLN A 55 7.60 -1.51 -8.97
N SER A 56 7.82 -2.13 -7.83
CA SER A 56 7.63 -3.56 -7.60
C SER A 56 6.25 -3.90 -7.07
N PHE A 57 5.23 -3.21 -7.52
CA PHE A 57 3.83 -3.43 -7.21
C PHE A 57 3.49 -3.20 -5.72
N PRO A 58 3.08 -1.99 -5.34
CA PRO A 58 2.61 -1.71 -3.98
C PRO A 58 1.26 -2.39 -3.78
N MET A 59 1.19 -3.41 -2.91
CA MET A 59 -0.06 -4.10 -2.65
C MET A 59 -0.86 -3.38 -1.58
N CYS A 60 -0.57 -3.63 -0.33
CA CYS A 60 -1.30 -3.03 0.77
C CYS A 60 -0.40 -2.18 1.65
N ILE A 61 -1.01 -1.30 2.39
CA ILE A 61 -0.32 -0.31 3.23
C ILE A 61 -0.90 -0.29 4.64
N ASP A 62 -0.08 0.09 5.59
CA ASP A 62 -0.49 0.48 6.93
C ASP A 62 0.55 1.43 7.52
N HIS A 63 0.34 1.90 8.75
CA HIS A 63 1.22 2.84 9.42
C HIS A 63 1.75 2.25 10.72
N LEU A 64 3.03 2.51 10.99
CA LEU A 64 3.61 2.27 12.30
C LEU A 64 3.02 3.24 13.34
N PRO A 65 3.09 2.91 14.65
CA PRO A 65 2.63 3.81 15.70
C PRO A 65 3.28 5.20 15.68
N ASP A 66 4.49 5.32 15.14
CA ASP A 66 5.19 6.61 14.97
C ASP A 66 4.78 7.38 13.71
N GLY A 67 3.82 6.84 12.93
CA GLY A 67 3.25 7.46 11.74
C GLY A 67 3.98 7.13 10.44
N ARG A 68 5.09 6.39 10.46
CA ARG A 68 5.77 6.01 9.22
C ARG A 68 4.95 4.98 8.43
N LEU A 69 4.87 5.19 7.13
CA LEU A 69 4.17 4.32 6.20
C LEU A 69 4.94 3.00 6.00
N LEU A 70 4.22 1.89 6.06
CA LEU A 70 4.67 0.57 5.59
C LEU A 70 3.95 0.20 4.30
N ILE A 71 4.67 -0.36 3.35
CA ILE A 71 4.16 -0.76 2.04
C ILE A 71 4.60 -2.21 1.77
N VAL A 72 3.65 -3.06 1.43
CA VAL A 72 3.95 -4.40 0.93
C VAL A 72 4.41 -4.29 -0.53
N SER A 73 5.70 -4.41 -0.78
CA SER A 73 6.28 -4.47 -2.12
C SER A 73 6.23 -5.92 -2.61
N SER A 74 5.16 -6.25 -3.33
CA SER A 74 4.74 -7.63 -3.49
C SER A 74 5.70 -8.46 -4.36
N ALA A 75 6.13 -7.93 -5.49
CA ALA A 75 7.00 -8.64 -6.44
C ALA A 75 8.41 -8.82 -5.91
N ASP A 76 8.97 -7.84 -5.16
CA ASP A 76 10.27 -7.98 -4.50
C ASP A 76 10.22 -8.83 -3.23
N ARG A 77 9.01 -9.12 -2.75
CA ARG A 77 8.80 -9.82 -1.48
C ARG A 77 9.48 -9.11 -0.31
N ARG A 78 9.23 -7.80 -0.21
CA ARG A 78 9.73 -6.92 0.85
C ARG A 78 8.60 -6.16 1.52
N LEU A 79 8.80 -5.84 2.77
CA LEU A 79 8.06 -4.79 3.45
C LEU A 79 8.93 -3.54 3.45
N LEU A 80 8.44 -2.48 2.82
CA LEU A 80 9.14 -1.20 2.74
C LEU A 80 8.61 -0.25 3.82
N ARG A 81 9.48 0.64 4.27
CA ARG A 81 9.16 1.70 5.22
C ARG A 81 9.58 3.05 4.64
N GLN A 82 8.67 4.02 4.72
CA GLN A 82 9.02 5.40 4.34
C GLN A 82 9.64 6.13 5.52
N GLU A 83 10.81 6.70 5.30
CA GLU A 83 11.52 7.54 6.27
C GLU A 83 11.01 8.98 6.22
N PRO A 84 11.33 9.83 7.23
CA PRO A 84 10.87 11.23 7.27
C PRO A 84 11.28 12.07 6.07
N ASP A 85 12.38 11.75 5.40
CA ASP A 85 12.84 12.42 4.18
C ASP A 85 12.13 11.95 2.91
N GLY A 86 11.17 11.01 3.02
CA GLY A 86 10.43 10.42 1.92
C GLY A 86 11.09 9.20 1.27
N SER A 87 12.31 8.86 1.65
CA SER A 87 13.01 7.67 1.12
C SER A 87 12.34 6.38 1.58
N LEU A 88 12.39 5.35 0.72
CA LEU A 88 11.90 4.01 1.04
C LEU A 88 13.09 3.11 1.38
N VAL A 89 13.02 2.45 2.52
CA VAL A 89 14.01 1.48 2.98
C VAL A 89 13.35 0.13 3.25
N ALA A 90 14.10 -0.95 3.14
CA ALA A 90 13.61 -2.27 3.50
C ALA A 90 13.39 -2.34 5.02
N HIS A 91 12.14 -2.57 5.43
CA HIS A 91 11.78 -2.84 6.81
C HIS A 91 11.96 -4.31 7.16
N ALA A 92 11.59 -5.19 6.23
CA ALA A 92 11.79 -6.62 6.33
C ALA A 92 11.94 -7.26 4.95
N ASP A 93 12.76 -8.30 4.87
CA ASP A 93 12.86 -9.19 3.72
C ASP A 93 11.95 -10.40 3.97
N LEU A 94 10.96 -10.60 3.09
CA LEU A 94 9.97 -11.67 3.19
C LEU A 94 10.28 -12.84 2.25
N ALA A 95 11.35 -12.74 1.47
CA ALA A 95 11.66 -13.72 0.42
C ALA A 95 11.91 -15.12 0.95
N SER A 96 12.50 -15.23 2.16
CA SER A 96 12.78 -16.52 2.81
C SER A 96 11.54 -17.15 3.48
N LEU A 97 10.47 -16.37 3.65
CA LEU A 97 9.25 -16.81 4.33
C LEU A 97 8.18 -17.35 3.38
N GLY A 98 8.30 -17.11 2.08
CA GLY A 98 7.36 -17.60 1.08
C GLY A 98 7.78 -17.22 -0.34
N GLU A 99 7.50 -18.10 -1.28
CA GLU A 99 7.88 -17.94 -2.69
C GLU A 99 6.91 -17.06 -3.49
N HIS A 100 5.65 -17.01 -3.08
CA HIS A 100 4.60 -16.29 -3.77
C HIS A 100 4.54 -14.81 -3.33
N PRO A 101 3.82 -13.97 -4.09
CA PRO A 101 3.62 -12.56 -3.73
C PRO A 101 2.98 -12.38 -2.36
N TRP A 102 3.31 -11.27 -1.71
CA TRP A 102 2.72 -10.84 -0.46
C TRP A 102 1.64 -9.79 -0.71
N ASN A 103 0.62 -9.72 0.13
CA ASN A 103 -0.58 -8.94 -0.14
C ASN A 103 -0.92 -7.95 0.98
N ASP A 104 -1.67 -8.41 1.96
CA ASP A 104 -2.26 -7.52 2.97
C ASP A 104 -1.36 -7.37 4.19
N ILE A 105 -1.59 -6.28 4.91
CA ILE A 105 -0.84 -5.91 6.10
C ILE A 105 -1.76 -5.29 7.13
N VAL A 106 -1.52 -5.59 8.39
CA VAL A 106 -2.06 -4.85 9.52
C VAL A 106 -0.96 -4.64 10.55
N VAL A 107 -0.92 -3.45 11.13
CA VAL A 107 0.04 -3.08 12.18
C VAL A 107 -0.72 -2.86 13.50
N ASP A 108 -0.24 -3.49 14.57
CA ASP A 108 -0.84 -3.31 15.89
C ASP A 108 -0.26 -2.06 16.61
N GLY A 109 -0.86 -1.73 17.76
CA GLY A 109 -0.44 -0.56 18.54
C GLY A 109 0.97 -0.66 19.15
N ARG A 110 1.63 -1.82 19.05
CA ARG A 110 3.01 -2.05 19.50
C ARG A 110 4.02 -1.98 18.36
N GLY A 111 3.54 -1.82 17.11
CA GLY A 111 4.37 -1.79 15.91
C GLY A 111 4.66 -3.17 15.32
N ASN A 112 3.98 -4.23 15.75
CA ASN A 112 4.08 -5.51 15.08
C ASN A 112 3.30 -5.47 13.77
N ALA A 113 3.93 -5.86 12.68
CA ALA A 113 3.31 -5.96 11.36
C ALA A 113 2.97 -7.41 11.05
N TYR A 114 1.72 -7.66 10.71
CA TYR A 114 1.21 -8.96 10.29
C TYR A 114 0.94 -8.88 8.79
N VAL A 115 1.60 -9.72 8.02
CA VAL A 115 1.47 -9.75 6.56
C VAL A 115 1.08 -11.15 6.10
N ASN A 116 0.30 -11.26 5.03
CA ASN A 116 -0.06 -12.55 4.46
C ASN A 116 0.60 -12.79 3.10
N ASN A 117 0.99 -14.03 2.86
CA ASN A 117 1.42 -14.51 1.56
C ASN A 117 0.20 -14.99 0.78
N ILE A 118 0.12 -14.68 -0.52
CA ILE A 118 -1.00 -15.07 -1.36
C ILE A 118 -1.06 -16.60 -1.54
N GLY A 119 0.10 -17.26 -1.51
CA GLY A 119 0.20 -18.73 -1.59
C GLY A 119 0.06 -19.31 -3.00
N PHE A 120 -0.01 -18.48 -4.03
CA PHE A 120 -0.05 -18.88 -5.44
C PHE A 120 0.52 -17.78 -6.35
N ASP A 121 0.76 -18.11 -7.62
CA ASP A 121 1.20 -17.13 -8.61
C ASP A 121 0.05 -16.18 -8.97
N PHE A 122 0.15 -14.94 -8.50
CA PHE A 122 -0.85 -13.92 -8.77
C PHE A 122 -0.60 -13.30 -10.15
N PRO A 123 -1.58 -13.36 -11.09
CA PRO A 123 -1.42 -12.79 -12.42
C PRO A 123 -1.12 -11.28 -12.37
N GLY A 124 -0.17 -10.83 -13.19
CA GLY A 124 0.25 -9.42 -13.22
C GLY A 124 1.38 -9.08 -12.24
N VAL A 125 1.52 -9.79 -11.12
CA VAL A 125 2.67 -9.65 -10.21
C VAL A 125 3.79 -10.58 -10.65
N SER A 126 3.49 -11.84 -10.94
CA SER A 126 4.48 -12.83 -11.38
C SER A 126 5.12 -12.49 -12.72
N SER A 127 4.38 -11.90 -13.66
CA SER A 127 4.90 -11.51 -14.97
C SER A 127 5.95 -10.38 -14.92
N ARG A 128 5.92 -9.55 -13.89
CA ARG A 128 6.92 -8.48 -13.70
C ARG A 128 8.27 -8.98 -13.20
N ARG A 129 8.32 -10.19 -12.63
CA ARG A 129 9.57 -10.84 -12.22
C ARG A 129 10.45 -11.23 -13.42
N ALA A 130 9.84 -11.58 -14.56
CA ALA A 130 10.54 -12.04 -15.74
C ALA A 130 11.24 -10.92 -16.53
N SER A 131 10.97 -9.66 -16.23
CA SER A 131 11.48 -8.50 -16.96
C SER A 131 12.56 -7.70 -16.22
N SER A 132 13.06 -8.19 -15.09
CA SER A 132 14.19 -7.56 -14.38
C SER A 132 15.49 -8.26 -14.76
N PRO A 133 16.30 -7.68 -15.64
CA PRO A 133 17.68 -8.14 -15.82
C PRO A 133 18.49 -7.69 -14.60
N TRP A 134 19.19 -8.62 -14.01
CA TRP A 134 20.31 -8.37 -13.09
C TRP A 134 21.54 -8.17 -13.90
#